data_d7c7023dab95d11529f9da89a9906451
#
_entry.id   d7c7023dab95d11529f9da89a9906451
#
_cell.length_a   1.000
_cell.length_b   1.000
_cell.length_c   1.000
_cell.angle_alpha   90.00
_cell.angle_beta   90.00
_cell.angle_gamma   90.00
#
_symmetry.space_group_name_H-M   'P 1'
#
loop_
_entity.id
_entity.type
_entity.pdbx_description
1 polymer ?
#
loop_
_entity_poly.entity_id
_entity_poly.type
_entity_poly.pdbx_seq_one_letter_code
_entity_poly.pdbx_strand_id
1 'polypeptide(L)'
;MRPDIRLIAVDLDGTLLNDRKEIPADFVPMVEALYPRGVRFVLASGRQYFNLAAMFERIADKLFFFSENGGLVFDGAECIFCRPLPDDILPVLWRTGSAIPATTVLCGVQSAYISSDCGPVGVENTAIYYKKRTFTDDPLAAVKAADDSVVKVAVFDPVSAAERCAPHFAPFRDRLKVTLAGQNWIDIMRADVNKGIAIEFLQKRLGLSPDQCMAFGDYPNDLEMIQQVGWSYGMANGHPDLLAAARFRAPSNEDDGVMRVLRETFPDAISG
;
A
#
# COMPACT_ATOMS: atom_id res chain seq x y z
N MET A 1 -28.25 -12.11 12.30
CA MET A 1 -27.66 -11.00 13.08
C MET A 1 -26.66 -10.31 12.15
N ARG A 2 -26.74 -9.00 11.98
CA ARG A 2 -25.75 -8.25 11.15
C ARG A 2 -24.39 -8.27 11.87
N PRO A 3 -23.26 -8.35 11.15
CA PRO A 3 -21.95 -8.29 11.77
C PRO A 3 -21.67 -6.93 12.41
N ASP A 4 -21.00 -6.91 13.55
CA ASP A 4 -20.53 -5.67 14.20
C ASP A 4 -19.19 -5.24 13.59
N ILE A 5 -19.21 -4.76 12.34
CA ILE A 5 -18.01 -4.33 11.64
C ILE A 5 -17.60 -2.94 12.12
N ARG A 6 -16.31 -2.80 12.48
CA ARG A 6 -15.68 -1.57 12.97
C ARG A 6 -14.48 -1.12 12.13
N LEU A 7 -13.84 -2.04 11.41
CA LEU A 7 -12.72 -1.74 10.53
C LEU A 7 -12.95 -2.39 9.15
N ILE A 8 -12.81 -1.61 8.09
CA ILE A 8 -12.96 -2.06 6.70
C ILE A 8 -11.68 -1.71 5.95
N ALA A 9 -10.91 -2.71 5.57
CA ALA A 9 -9.69 -2.53 4.78
C ALA A 9 -9.97 -2.86 3.31
N VAL A 10 -9.57 -1.97 2.42
CA VAL A 10 -9.83 -2.11 0.98
C VAL A 10 -8.53 -1.89 0.24
N ASP A 11 -8.11 -2.88 -0.55
CA ASP A 11 -7.07 -2.65 -1.56
C ASP A 11 -7.61 -1.73 -2.67
N LEU A 12 -6.71 -1.10 -3.42
CA LEU A 12 -7.09 -0.13 -4.44
C LEU A 12 -7.15 -0.71 -5.84
N ASP A 13 -5.99 -1.15 -6.36
CA ASP A 13 -5.85 -1.52 -7.77
C ASP A 13 -6.40 -2.93 -8.04
N GLY A 14 -7.49 -3.05 -8.80
CA GLY A 14 -8.19 -4.31 -9.02
C GLY A 14 -9.21 -4.67 -7.94
N THR A 15 -9.37 -3.81 -6.92
CA THR A 15 -10.31 -4.00 -5.82
C THR A 15 -11.32 -2.85 -5.71
N LEU A 16 -10.91 -1.68 -5.20
CA LEU A 16 -11.81 -0.51 -5.11
C LEU A 16 -11.90 0.24 -6.44
N LEU A 17 -10.76 0.41 -7.11
CA LEU A 17 -10.68 1.15 -8.37
C LEU A 17 -11.04 0.25 -9.55
N ASN A 18 -11.82 0.80 -10.50
CA ASN A 18 -12.04 0.15 -11.78
C ASN A 18 -10.76 0.19 -12.65
N ASP A 19 -10.78 -0.42 -13.84
CA ASP A 19 -9.62 -0.48 -14.75
C ASP A 19 -9.19 0.92 -15.26
N ARG A 20 -10.10 1.91 -15.23
CA ARG A 20 -9.82 3.32 -15.52
C ARG A 20 -9.24 4.09 -14.33
N LYS A 21 -9.02 3.39 -13.18
CA LYS A 21 -8.53 3.97 -11.91
C LYS A 21 -9.47 4.99 -11.29
N GLU A 22 -10.75 4.88 -11.56
CA GLU A 22 -11.80 5.72 -10.98
C GLU A 22 -12.29 5.13 -9.66
N ILE A 23 -12.58 6.01 -8.71
CA ILE A 23 -13.17 5.68 -7.41
C ILE A 23 -14.70 5.57 -7.60
N PRO A 24 -15.38 4.54 -7.08
CA PRO A 24 -16.83 4.47 -7.12
C PRO A 24 -17.49 5.72 -6.52
N ALA A 25 -18.49 6.28 -7.20
CA ALA A 25 -19.08 7.58 -6.85
C ALA A 25 -19.67 7.63 -5.43
N ASP A 26 -20.14 6.52 -4.91
CA ASP A 26 -20.75 6.39 -3.58
C ASP A 26 -19.77 5.95 -2.49
N PHE A 27 -18.48 5.73 -2.80
CA PHE A 27 -17.47 5.37 -1.79
C PHE A 27 -17.28 6.47 -0.75
N VAL A 28 -17.09 7.73 -1.19
CA VAL A 28 -16.94 8.87 -0.28
C VAL A 28 -18.19 9.07 0.60
N PRO A 29 -19.42 9.10 0.05
CA PRO A 29 -20.64 9.10 0.84
C PRO A 29 -20.74 7.95 1.86
N MET A 30 -20.32 6.73 1.49
CA MET A 30 -20.32 5.57 2.39
C MET A 30 -19.39 5.79 3.58
N VAL A 31 -18.16 6.26 3.35
CA VAL A 31 -17.21 6.59 4.43
C VAL A 31 -17.78 7.67 5.34
N GLU A 32 -18.32 8.76 4.78
CA GLU A 32 -18.91 9.87 5.54
C GLU A 32 -20.11 9.43 6.40
N ALA A 33 -20.91 8.50 5.91
CA ALA A 33 -22.07 7.96 6.66
C ALA A 33 -21.67 6.98 7.78
N LEU A 34 -20.61 6.19 7.58
CA LEU A 34 -20.20 5.16 8.51
C LEU A 34 -19.20 5.65 9.57
N TYR A 35 -18.40 6.67 9.28
CA TYR A 35 -17.43 7.25 10.20
C TYR A 35 -18.04 7.66 11.55
N PRO A 36 -19.17 8.44 11.62
CA PRO A 36 -19.81 8.81 12.88
C PRO A 36 -20.44 7.62 13.62
N ARG A 37 -20.64 6.48 12.94
CA ARG A 37 -21.10 5.22 13.56
C ARG A 37 -19.96 4.39 14.16
N GLY A 38 -18.72 4.91 14.13
CA GLY A 38 -17.52 4.25 14.66
C GLY A 38 -16.94 3.18 13.72
N VAL A 39 -17.30 3.17 12.44
CA VAL A 39 -16.67 2.33 11.41
C VAL A 39 -15.54 3.10 10.75
N ARG A 40 -14.33 2.54 10.77
CA ARG A 40 -13.14 3.14 10.17
C ARG A 40 -12.75 2.41 8.88
N PHE A 41 -12.35 3.16 7.89
CA PHE A 41 -11.85 2.61 6.63
C PHE A 41 -10.33 2.69 6.56
N VAL A 42 -9.75 1.68 5.93
CA VAL A 42 -8.33 1.58 5.59
C VAL A 42 -8.21 1.47 4.08
N LEU A 43 -7.42 2.32 3.46
CA LEU A 43 -6.99 2.16 2.08
C LEU A 43 -5.60 1.52 2.08
N ALA A 44 -5.51 0.29 1.58
CA ALA A 44 -4.31 -0.53 1.65
C ALA A 44 -3.64 -0.65 0.27
N SER A 45 -2.42 -0.10 0.11
CA SER A 45 -1.76 -0.05 -1.20
C SER A 45 -0.23 -0.15 -1.10
N GLY A 46 0.42 -0.51 -2.20
CA GLY A 46 1.87 -0.38 -2.38
C GLY A 46 2.33 1.04 -2.72
N ARG A 47 1.40 1.98 -2.91
CA ARG A 47 1.69 3.38 -3.28
C ARG A 47 2.22 4.19 -2.10
N GLN A 48 2.93 5.28 -2.42
CA GLN A 48 3.33 6.28 -1.43
C GLN A 48 2.10 6.92 -0.77
N TYR A 49 2.17 7.20 0.54
CA TYR A 49 1.10 7.85 1.30
C TYR A 49 0.57 9.13 0.63
N PHE A 50 1.46 10.01 0.15
CA PHE A 50 1.07 11.28 -0.48
C PHE A 50 0.24 11.12 -1.76
N ASN A 51 0.41 9.99 -2.47
CA ASN A 51 -0.45 9.65 -3.59
C ASN A 51 -1.85 9.27 -3.11
N LEU A 52 -1.93 8.44 -2.07
CA LEU A 52 -3.20 7.99 -1.49
C LEU A 52 -3.98 9.16 -0.89
N ALA A 53 -3.34 9.97 -0.05
CA ALA A 53 -3.96 11.13 0.58
C ALA A 53 -4.51 12.13 -0.45
N ALA A 54 -3.81 12.34 -1.56
CA ALA A 54 -4.28 13.21 -2.62
C ALA A 54 -5.46 12.64 -3.42
N MET A 55 -5.54 11.31 -3.59
CA MET A 55 -6.68 10.67 -4.26
C MET A 55 -7.96 10.79 -3.42
N PHE A 56 -7.85 10.84 -2.09
CA PHE A 56 -8.96 10.86 -1.15
C PHE A 56 -8.96 12.13 -0.28
N GLU A 57 -8.45 13.25 -0.82
CA GLU A 57 -8.26 14.52 -0.09
C GLU A 57 -9.48 14.95 0.71
N ARG A 58 -10.68 14.79 0.15
CA ARG A 58 -11.95 15.19 0.78
C ARG A 58 -12.23 14.47 2.12
N ILE A 59 -11.73 13.24 2.28
CA ILE A 59 -12.02 12.38 3.44
C ILE A 59 -10.75 11.83 4.09
N ALA A 60 -9.58 12.35 3.73
CA ALA A 60 -8.30 11.83 4.20
C ALA A 60 -8.19 11.81 5.74
N ASP A 61 -8.80 12.78 6.42
CA ASP A 61 -8.88 12.88 7.88
C ASP A 61 -9.72 11.78 8.55
N LYS A 62 -10.54 11.05 7.79
CA LYS A 62 -11.41 9.98 8.27
C LYS A 62 -10.86 8.57 7.98
N LEU A 63 -9.74 8.50 7.25
CA LEU A 63 -9.17 7.24 6.75
C LEU A 63 -7.89 6.85 7.48
N PHE A 64 -7.68 5.55 7.59
CA PHE A 64 -6.35 5.00 7.72
C PHE A 64 -5.78 4.70 6.34
N PHE A 65 -4.46 4.86 6.19
CA PHE A 65 -3.75 4.50 4.96
C PHE A 65 -2.66 3.49 5.29
N PHE A 66 -2.69 2.33 4.64
CA PHE A 66 -1.52 1.47 4.53
C PHE A 66 -0.81 1.84 3.25
N SER A 67 0.39 2.36 3.38
CA SER A 67 1.25 2.65 2.25
C SER A 67 2.48 1.73 2.25
N GLU A 68 3.18 1.70 1.13
CA GLU A 68 4.36 0.85 0.96
C GLU A 68 4.10 -0.62 1.37
N ASN A 69 2.94 -1.19 0.92
CA ASN A 69 2.49 -2.54 1.23
C ASN A 69 2.36 -2.86 2.73
N GLY A 70 1.99 -1.88 3.55
CA GLY A 70 1.83 -2.02 5.00
C GLY A 70 3.09 -1.72 5.79
N GLY A 71 4.16 -1.25 5.16
CA GLY A 71 5.35 -0.75 5.85
C GLY A 71 5.09 0.53 6.65
N LEU A 72 4.07 1.28 6.26
CA LEU A 72 3.61 2.49 6.93
C LEU A 72 2.10 2.43 7.17
N VAL A 73 1.66 2.91 8.34
CA VAL A 73 0.25 3.20 8.63
C VAL A 73 0.10 4.65 9.03
N PHE A 74 -0.83 5.33 8.37
CA PHE A 74 -1.22 6.69 8.71
C PHE A 74 -2.65 6.72 9.25
N ASP A 75 -2.92 7.56 10.26
CA ASP A 75 -4.25 7.98 10.69
C ASP A 75 -4.43 9.43 10.21
N GLY A 76 -5.20 9.63 9.16
CA GLY A 76 -5.17 10.91 8.45
C GLY A 76 -3.76 11.25 7.98
N ALA A 77 -3.17 12.31 8.52
CA ALA A 77 -1.83 12.78 8.18
C ALA A 77 -0.72 12.29 9.14
N GLU A 78 -1.08 11.66 10.25
CA GLU A 78 -0.13 11.19 11.26
C GLU A 78 0.37 9.78 10.93
N CYS A 79 1.68 9.59 10.81
CA CYS A 79 2.29 8.27 10.71
C CYS A 79 2.30 7.61 12.09
N ILE A 80 1.44 6.61 12.29
CA ILE A 80 1.26 5.91 13.57
C ILE A 80 1.96 4.55 13.64
N PHE A 81 2.49 4.07 12.51
CA PHE A 81 3.27 2.83 12.42
C PHE A 81 4.28 2.92 11.29
N CYS A 82 5.50 2.49 11.58
CA CYS A 82 6.59 2.45 10.61
C CYS A 82 7.44 1.18 10.82
N ARG A 83 7.80 0.53 9.72
CA ARG A 83 8.72 -0.62 9.69
C ARG A 83 9.94 -0.29 8.82
N PRO A 84 10.89 0.49 9.33
CA PRO A 84 12.04 0.93 8.54
C PRO A 84 12.96 -0.24 8.20
N LEU A 85 13.67 -0.11 7.08
CA LEU A 85 14.81 -0.96 6.77
C LEU A 85 15.89 -0.80 7.86
N PRO A 86 16.63 -1.87 8.19
CA PRO A 86 17.73 -1.77 9.14
C PRO A 86 18.83 -0.79 8.68
N ASP A 87 19.35 0.02 9.61
CA ASP A 87 20.33 1.08 9.32
C ASP A 87 21.63 0.54 8.72
N ASP A 88 22.01 -0.70 9.06
CA ASP A 88 23.22 -1.35 8.54
C ASP A 88 23.09 -1.76 7.08
N ILE A 89 21.87 -2.02 6.61
CA ILE A 89 21.63 -2.52 5.26
C ILE A 89 21.29 -1.42 4.25
N LEU A 90 20.69 -0.33 4.70
CA LEU A 90 20.26 0.77 3.83
C LEU A 90 21.39 1.36 2.96
N PRO A 91 22.61 1.67 3.51
CA PRO A 91 23.73 2.14 2.69
C PRO A 91 24.23 1.09 1.70
N VAL A 92 24.07 -0.20 2.01
CA VAL A 92 24.49 -1.28 1.10
C VAL A 92 23.51 -1.37 -0.07
N LEU A 93 22.20 -1.31 0.19
CA LEU A 93 21.17 -1.31 -0.85
C LEU A 93 21.29 -0.10 -1.77
N TRP A 94 21.54 1.10 -1.18
CA TRP A 94 21.77 2.30 -1.96
C TRP A 94 22.97 2.16 -2.90
N ARG A 95 24.12 1.71 -2.40
CA ARG A 95 25.33 1.48 -3.22
C ARG A 95 25.10 0.44 -4.31
N THR A 96 24.36 -0.63 -4.00
CA THR A 96 24.01 -1.66 -5.00
C THR A 96 23.16 -1.07 -6.12
N GLY A 97 22.12 -0.30 -5.78
CA GLY A 97 21.26 0.33 -6.75
C GLY A 97 21.93 1.42 -7.58
N SER A 98 22.81 2.23 -6.95
CA SER A 98 23.57 3.30 -7.63
C SER A 98 24.67 2.77 -8.55
N ALA A 99 25.08 1.51 -8.40
CA ALA A 99 26.09 0.89 -9.26
C ALA A 99 25.54 0.35 -10.58
N ILE A 100 24.22 0.35 -10.77
CA ILE A 100 23.56 -0.11 -12.00
C ILE A 100 22.91 1.08 -12.73
N PRO A 101 22.79 1.04 -14.06
CA PRO A 101 22.17 2.14 -14.85
C PRO A 101 20.64 2.14 -14.69
N ALA A 102 20.18 2.36 -13.46
CA ALA A 102 18.79 2.33 -13.04
C ALA A 102 18.52 3.49 -12.06
N THR A 103 17.26 3.87 -11.90
CA THR A 103 16.86 4.88 -10.92
C THR A 103 16.55 4.23 -9.58
N THR A 104 17.36 4.53 -8.56
CA THR A 104 17.11 4.05 -7.19
C THR A 104 16.40 5.12 -6.38
N VAL A 105 15.37 4.70 -5.64
CA VAL A 105 14.52 5.55 -4.80
C VAL A 105 14.56 5.03 -3.37
N LEU A 106 14.89 5.90 -2.42
CA LEU A 106 14.73 5.62 -0.99
C LEU A 106 13.34 6.12 -0.56
N CYS A 107 12.43 5.20 -0.28
CA CYS A 107 11.05 5.51 0.09
C CYS A 107 10.96 5.74 1.60
N GLY A 108 10.99 7.00 2.01
CA GLY A 108 10.85 7.43 3.40
C GLY A 108 9.41 7.73 3.79
N VAL A 109 9.19 7.95 5.09
CA VAL A 109 7.90 8.40 5.64
C VAL A 109 7.56 9.79 5.11
N GLN A 110 8.57 10.68 5.00
CA GLN A 110 8.38 12.09 4.67
C GLN A 110 8.53 12.37 3.16
N SER A 111 9.35 11.60 2.44
CA SER A 111 9.62 11.83 1.01
C SER A 111 10.17 10.57 0.33
N ALA A 112 10.13 10.55 -1.00
CA ALA A 112 10.94 9.67 -1.82
C ALA A 112 12.25 10.42 -2.19
N TYR A 113 13.40 9.91 -1.78
CA TYR A 113 14.71 10.52 -2.03
C TYR A 113 15.34 9.87 -3.25
N ILE A 114 15.77 10.71 -4.20
CA ILE A 114 16.22 10.29 -5.53
C ILE A 114 17.47 11.07 -5.88
N SER A 115 18.43 10.42 -6.53
CA SER A 115 19.60 11.14 -7.03
C SER A 115 19.26 12.17 -8.08
N SER A 116 19.87 13.37 -8.03
CA SER A 116 19.68 14.44 -9.01
C SER A 116 20.12 14.03 -10.42
N ASP A 117 20.98 13.03 -10.55
CA ASP A 117 21.50 12.49 -11.80
C ASP A 117 20.68 11.35 -12.43
N CYS A 118 19.47 11.06 -11.89
CA CYS A 118 18.60 9.96 -12.38
C CYS A 118 18.12 10.14 -13.83
N GLY A 119 18.38 11.29 -14.44
CA GLY A 119 18.02 11.61 -15.81
C GLY A 119 16.52 11.83 -16.07
N PRO A 120 16.13 12.29 -17.26
CA PRO A 120 14.74 12.64 -17.56
C PRO A 120 13.76 11.47 -17.40
N VAL A 121 14.16 10.27 -17.85
CA VAL A 121 13.34 9.05 -17.75
C VAL A 121 13.07 8.67 -16.29
N GLY A 122 14.08 8.80 -15.42
CA GLY A 122 13.92 8.58 -13.97
C GLY A 122 12.98 9.62 -13.33
N VAL A 123 13.13 10.90 -13.70
CA VAL A 123 12.24 11.97 -13.22
C VAL A 123 10.78 11.73 -13.62
N GLU A 124 10.51 11.38 -14.88
CA GLU A 124 9.16 11.12 -15.39
C GLU A 124 8.52 9.90 -14.70
N ASN A 125 9.24 8.79 -14.65
CA ASN A 125 8.68 7.56 -14.09
C ASN A 125 8.47 7.65 -12.58
N THR A 126 9.39 8.28 -11.84
CA THR A 126 9.18 8.50 -10.40
C THR A 126 8.01 9.46 -10.12
N ALA A 127 7.65 10.36 -11.05
CA ALA A 127 6.48 11.24 -10.90
C ALA A 127 5.14 10.47 -10.87
N ILE A 128 5.07 9.34 -11.55
CA ILE A 128 3.86 8.51 -11.60
C ILE A 128 3.56 7.90 -10.21
N TYR A 129 4.61 7.44 -9.52
CA TYR A 129 4.47 6.65 -8.30
C TYR A 129 4.71 7.44 -7.01
N TYR A 130 5.44 8.58 -7.09
CA TYR A 130 5.84 9.36 -5.92
C TYR A 130 5.44 10.82 -6.09
N LYS A 131 4.41 11.25 -5.37
CA LYS A 131 3.91 12.63 -5.40
C LYS A 131 4.86 13.57 -4.63
N LYS A 132 5.41 13.11 -3.51
CA LYS A 132 6.40 13.87 -2.74
C LYS A 132 7.79 13.28 -2.96
N ARG A 133 8.65 14.04 -3.63
CA ARG A 133 10.00 13.65 -4.04
C ARG A 133 11.02 14.70 -3.62
N THR A 134 12.19 14.23 -3.22
CA THR A 134 13.37 15.05 -2.92
C THR A 134 14.51 14.61 -3.83
N PHE A 135 14.89 15.48 -4.76
CA PHE A 135 16.05 15.27 -5.61
C PHE A 135 17.28 15.87 -4.94
N THR A 136 18.37 15.10 -4.86
CA THR A 136 19.60 15.49 -4.17
C THR A 136 20.78 14.68 -4.68
N ASP A 137 22.00 15.23 -4.54
CA ASP A 137 23.22 14.54 -4.94
C ASP A 137 23.62 13.43 -3.94
N ASP A 138 23.16 13.50 -2.70
CA ASP A 138 23.36 12.46 -1.68
C ASP A 138 22.03 12.12 -0.96
N PRO A 139 21.25 11.18 -1.50
CA PRO A 139 20.00 10.73 -0.88
C PRO A 139 20.13 10.17 0.54
N LEU A 140 21.24 9.48 0.87
CA LEU A 140 21.46 8.99 2.24
C LEU A 140 21.69 10.13 3.24
N ALA A 141 22.48 11.14 2.86
CA ALA A 141 22.69 12.32 3.67
C ALA A 141 21.37 13.12 3.83
N ALA A 142 20.56 13.22 2.77
CA ALA A 142 19.26 13.90 2.84
C ALA A 142 18.27 13.19 3.76
N VAL A 143 18.18 11.85 3.72
CA VAL A 143 17.37 11.04 4.65
C VAL A 143 17.79 11.32 6.10
N LYS A 144 19.11 11.29 6.38
CA LYS A 144 19.65 11.57 7.71
C LYS A 144 19.38 13.00 8.18
N ALA A 145 19.53 13.99 7.29
CA ALA A 145 19.28 15.40 7.61
C ALA A 145 17.80 15.69 7.89
N ALA A 146 16.88 14.93 7.26
CA ALA A 146 15.45 15.01 7.49
C ALA A 146 14.98 14.20 8.70
N ASP A 147 15.86 13.46 9.38
CA ASP A 147 15.51 12.49 10.42
C ASP A 147 14.37 11.56 9.95
N ASP A 148 14.46 11.10 8.68
CA ASP A 148 13.43 10.28 8.05
C ASP A 148 13.77 8.79 8.14
N SER A 149 12.74 7.95 8.16
CA SER A 149 12.84 6.50 8.19
C SER A 149 12.52 5.91 6.82
N VAL A 150 13.47 5.22 6.20
CA VAL A 150 13.27 4.55 4.91
C VAL A 150 12.68 3.16 5.11
N VAL A 151 11.52 2.90 4.53
CA VAL A 151 10.80 1.61 4.66
C VAL A 151 10.97 0.70 3.45
N LYS A 152 11.34 1.27 2.30
CA LYS A 152 11.51 0.55 1.05
C LYS A 152 12.62 1.20 0.21
N VAL A 153 13.39 0.38 -0.49
CA VAL A 153 14.20 0.82 -1.62
C VAL A 153 13.52 0.32 -2.89
N ALA A 154 13.17 1.24 -3.78
CA ALA A 154 12.61 0.90 -5.08
C ALA A 154 13.64 1.17 -6.18
N VAL A 155 13.70 0.30 -7.19
CA VAL A 155 14.62 0.44 -8.31
C VAL A 155 13.86 0.33 -9.61
N PHE A 156 13.99 1.37 -10.44
CA PHE A 156 13.34 1.47 -11.74
C PHE A 156 14.34 1.26 -12.87
N ASP A 157 14.04 0.36 -13.80
CA ASP A 157 14.75 0.20 -15.06
C ASP A 157 13.76 0.28 -16.22
N PRO A 158 13.98 1.16 -17.24
CA PRO A 158 13.02 1.36 -18.33
C PRO A 158 12.87 0.17 -19.27
N VAL A 159 13.78 -0.81 -19.20
CA VAL A 159 13.77 -2.00 -20.06
C VAL A 159 13.20 -3.21 -19.34
N SER A 160 13.86 -3.65 -18.26
CA SER A 160 13.45 -4.82 -17.47
C SER A 160 14.13 -4.82 -16.11
N ALA A 161 13.38 -4.51 -15.07
CA ALA A 161 13.87 -4.61 -13.70
C ALA A 161 14.17 -6.07 -13.30
N ALA A 162 13.41 -7.02 -13.85
CA ALA A 162 13.60 -8.45 -13.58
C ALA A 162 14.98 -8.96 -14.06
N GLU A 163 15.37 -8.57 -15.26
CA GLU A 163 16.61 -9.06 -15.86
C GLU A 163 17.84 -8.25 -15.46
N ARG A 164 17.68 -6.92 -15.34
CA ARG A 164 18.81 -6.01 -15.20
C ARG A 164 19.07 -5.56 -13.76
N CYS A 165 18.04 -5.58 -12.89
CA CYS A 165 18.17 -5.15 -11.51
C CYS A 165 18.07 -6.29 -10.51
N ALA A 166 17.09 -7.20 -10.65
CA ALA A 166 16.82 -8.26 -9.67
C ALA A 166 18.03 -9.14 -9.31
N PRO A 167 18.94 -9.51 -10.26
CA PRO A 167 20.13 -10.30 -9.92
C PRO A 167 21.05 -9.63 -8.91
N HIS A 168 21.16 -8.29 -8.93
CA HIS A 168 22.00 -7.53 -8.01
C HIS A 168 21.46 -7.53 -6.58
N PHE A 169 20.15 -7.70 -6.42
CA PHE A 169 19.48 -7.76 -5.11
C PHE A 169 19.20 -9.19 -4.62
N ALA A 170 19.47 -10.20 -5.43
CA ALA A 170 19.32 -11.60 -5.04
C ALA A 170 20.03 -11.99 -3.74
N PRO A 171 21.26 -11.50 -3.45
CA PRO A 171 21.97 -11.82 -2.20
C PRO A 171 21.27 -11.32 -0.92
N PHE A 172 20.29 -10.42 -1.04
CA PHE A 172 19.57 -9.88 0.13
C PHE A 172 18.30 -10.66 0.46
N ARG A 173 17.88 -11.63 -0.36
CA ARG A 173 16.61 -12.36 -0.20
C ARG A 173 16.50 -13.17 1.09
N ASP A 174 17.61 -13.52 1.72
CA ASP A 174 17.63 -14.21 3.02
C ASP A 174 17.18 -13.30 4.18
N ARG A 175 17.33 -11.98 4.03
CA ARG A 175 17.04 -10.98 5.05
C ARG A 175 15.89 -10.03 4.69
N LEU A 176 15.63 -9.87 3.39
CA LEU A 176 14.70 -8.89 2.86
C LEU A 176 13.75 -9.51 1.84
N LYS A 177 12.57 -8.94 1.72
CA LYS A 177 11.62 -9.21 0.66
C LYS A 177 12.04 -8.40 -0.58
N VAL A 178 12.44 -9.11 -1.65
CA VAL A 178 12.78 -8.53 -2.96
C VAL A 178 11.72 -8.98 -3.95
N THR A 179 10.86 -8.05 -4.38
CA THR A 179 9.66 -8.34 -5.18
C THR A 179 9.65 -7.51 -6.46
N LEU A 180 9.25 -8.12 -7.56
CA LEU A 180 8.93 -7.37 -8.78
C LEU A 180 7.59 -6.64 -8.58
N ALA A 181 7.60 -5.34 -8.85
CA ALA A 181 6.43 -4.48 -8.87
C ALA A 181 6.13 -4.07 -10.33
N GLY A 182 5.58 -5.00 -11.09
CA GLY A 182 5.43 -4.88 -12.54
C GLY A 182 6.74 -5.18 -13.30
N GLN A 183 6.79 -4.78 -14.58
CA GLN A 183 7.91 -5.09 -15.47
C GLN A 183 9.18 -4.28 -15.14
N ASN A 184 9.00 -3.04 -14.72
CA ASN A 184 10.07 -2.03 -14.67
C ASN A 184 10.53 -1.67 -13.25
N TRP A 185 9.92 -2.24 -12.22
CA TRP A 185 10.22 -1.91 -10.83
C TRP A 185 10.58 -3.13 -9.99
N ILE A 186 11.49 -2.95 -9.06
CA ILE A 186 11.75 -3.86 -7.94
C ILE A 186 11.55 -3.09 -6.65
N ASP A 187 10.86 -3.71 -5.71
CA ASP A 187 10.72 -3.24 -4.34
C ASP A 187 11.53 -4.11 -3.38
N ILE A 188 12.37 -3.49 -2.56
CA ILE A 188 13.16 -4.12 -1.52
C ILE A 188 12.73 -3.56 -0.18
N MET A 189 12.20 -4.42 0.69
CA MET A 189 11.69 -4.03 2.01
C MET A 189 12.00 -5.12 3.04
N ARG A 190 11.68 -4.87 4.29
CA ARG A 190 11.81 -5.90 5.33
C ARG A 190 11.00 -7.14 4.97
N ALA A 191 11.51 -8.32 5.32
CA ALA A 191 10.85 -9.59 5.04
C ALA A 191 9.50 -9.76 5.75
N ASP A 192 9.33 -9.12 6.90
CA ASP A 192 8.12 -9.16 7.73
C ASP A 192 7.04 -8.14 7.31
N VAL A 193 7.34 -7.26 6.33
CA VAL A 193 6.36 -6.25 5.86
C VAL A 193 5.35 -6.87 4.92
N ASN A 194 4.07 -6.72 5.28
CA ASN A 194 2.90 -7.06 4.48
C ASN A 194 1.68 -6.30 5.01
N LYS A 195 0.57 -6.32 4.28
CA LYS A 195 -0.67 -5.64 4.68
C LYS A 195 -1.31 -6.26 5.94
N GLY A 196 -1.02 -7.53 6.25
CA GLY A 196 -1.55 -8.24 7.42
C GLY A 196 -0.99 -7.69 8.74
N ILE A 197 0.32 -7.38 8.82
CA ILE A 197 0.89 -6.80 10.05
C ILE A 197 0.31 -5.41 10.35
N ALA A 198 -0.05 -4.66 9.31
CA ALA A 198 -0.68 -3.35 9.48
C ALA A 198 -2.14 -3.50 10.00
N ILE A 199 -2.89 -4.52 9.54
CA ILE A 199 -4.19 -4.87 10.12
C ILE A 199 -4.03 -5.28 11.58
N GLU A 200 -3.11 -6.19 11.90
CA GLU A 200 -2.85 -6.63 13.26
C GLU A 200 -2.51 -5.45 14.20
N PHE A 201 -1.70 -4.52 13.71
CA PHE A 201 -1.38 -3.29 14.45
C PHE A 201 -2.64 -2.48 14.76
N LEU A 202 -3.53 -2.23 13.77
CA LEU A 202 -4.77 -1.49 13.99
C LEU A 202 -5.75 -2.25 14.89
N GLN A 203 -5.89 -3.56 14.76
CA GLN A 203 -6.71 -4.39 15.64
C GLN A 203 -6.28 -4.20 17.10
N LYS A 204 -4.98 -4.31 17.40
CA LYS A 204 -4.44 -4.09 18.75
C LYS A 204 -4.67 -2.66 19.24
N ARG A 205 -4.40 -1.65 18.40
CA ARG A 205 -4.55 -0.24 18.74
C ARG A 205 -6.00 0.16 19.03
N LEU A 206 -6.95 -0.40 18.29
CA LEU A 206 -8.38 -0.09 18.38
C LEU A 206 -9.15 -1.06 19.29
N GLY A 207 -8.50 -2.12 19.81
CA GLY A 207 -9.15 -3.13 20.63
C GLY A 207 -10.18 -3.98 19.87
N LEU A 208 -9.94 -4.24 18.57
CA LEU A 208 -10.86 -4.96 17.69
C LEU A 208 -10.49 -6.43 17.56
N SER A 209 -11.50 -7.29 17.55
CA SER A 209 -11.35 -8.69 17.15
C SER A 209 -11.35 -8.85 15.62
N PRO A 210 -10.81 -9.96 15.07
CA PRO A 210 -10.93 -10.26 13.65
C PRO A 210 -12.37 -10.23 13.13
N ASP A 211 -13.35 -10.67 13.92
CA ASP A 211 -14.78 -10.70 13.55
C ASP A 211 -15.40 -9.30 13.41
N GLN A 212 -14.74 -8.27 13.93
CA GLN A 212 -15.12 -6.87 13.76
C GLN A 212 -14.42 -6.21 12.58
N CYS A 213 -13.62 -6.96 11.82
CA CYS A 213 -12.83 -6.48 10.71
C CYS A 213 -13.27 -7.13 9.39
N MET A 214 -13.37 -6.31 8.36
CA MET A 214 -13.67 -6.69 6.99
C MET A 214 -12.50 -6.30 6.08
N ALA A 215 -12.17 -7.12 5.08
CA ALA A 215 -11.15 -6.78 4.11
C ALA A 215 -11.51 -7.25 2.70
N PHE A 216 -11.08 -6.46 1.71
CA PHE A 216 -11.24 -6.74 0.28
C PHE A 216 -9.87 -6.71 -0.40
N GLY A 217 -9.61 -7.67 -1.27
CA GLY A 217 -8.38 -7.74 -2.05
C GLY A 217 -8.54 -8.61 -3.28
N ASP A 218 -7.57 -8.51 -4.20
CA ASP A 218 -7.59 -9.26 -5.46
C ASP A 218 -6.27 -9.98 -5.76
N TYR A 219 -5.15 -9.56 -5.17
CA TYR A 219 -3.82 -10.06 -5.54
C TYR A 219 -3.05 -10.69 -4.36
N PRO A 220 -2.01 -11.52 -4.61
CA PRO A 220 -1.26 -12.20 -3.55
C PRO A 220 -0.66 -11.31 -2.45
N ASN A 221 -0.39 -10.01 -2.70
CA ASN A 221 0.06 -9.08 -1.66
C ASN A 221 -1.03 -8.72 -0.63
N ASP A 222 -2.29 -9.16 -0.85
CA ASP A 222 -3.41 -9.00 0.08
C ASP A 222 -3.65 -10.24 0.95
N LEU A 223 -2.95 -11.35 0.69
CA LEU A 223 -3.21 -12.62 1.37
C LEU A 223 -3.18 -12.49 2.89
N GLU A 224 -2.13 -11.89 3.42
CA GLU A 224 -2.00 -11.73 4.88
C GLU A 224 -3.07 -10.79 5.44
N MET A 225 -3.51 -9.76 4.70
CA MET A 225 -4.61 -8.89 5.09
C MET A 225 -5.94 -9.66 5.17
N ILE A 226 -6.23 -10.47 4.14
CA ILE A 226 -7.43 -11.30 4.04
C ILE A 226 -7.48 -12.34 5.18
N GLN A 227 -6.34 -12.91 5.56
CA GLN A 227 -6.23 -13.91 6.63
C GLN A 227 -6.39 -13.34 8.03
N GLN A 228 -6.15 -12.04 8.23
CA GLN A 228 -6.22 -11.37 9.53
C GLN A 228 -7.64 -10.96 9.96
N VAL A 229 -8.64 -11.09 9.07
CA VAL A 229 -10.00 -10.59 9.31
C VAL A 229 -11.05 -11.71 9.24
N GLY A 230 -12.12 -11.57 10.01
CA GLY A 230 -13.23 -12.53 10.00
C GLY A 230 -14.13 -12.41 8.76
N TRP A 231 -14.20 -11.21 8.15
CA TRP A 231 -15.01 -10.91 6.96
C TRP A 231 -14.12 -10.60 5.77
N SER A 232 -13.51 -11.64 5.20
CA SER A 232 -12.57 -11.50 4.09
C SER A 232 -13.26 -11.78 2.75
N TYR A 233 -13.10 -10.85 1.81
CA TYR A 233 -13.68 -10.91 0.46
C TYR A 233 -12.57 -10.92 -0.60
N GLY A 234 -12.57 -11.96 -1.45
CA GLY A 234 -11.79 -11.99 -2.68
C GLY A 234 -12.62 -11.46 -3.84
N MET A 235 -12.09 -10.52 -4.60
CA MET A 235 -12.76 -9.96 -5.78
C MET A 235 -12.86 -11.00 -6.89
N ALA A 236 -13.97 -11.02 -7.65
CA ALA A 236 -14.19 -12.02 -8.71
C ALA A 236 -13.10 -12.02 -9.80
N ASN A 237 -12.47 -10.87 -10.04
CA ASN A 237 -11.31 -10.70 -10.92
C ASN A 237 -9.97 -11.11 -10.27
N GLY A 238 -9.98 -11.57 -9.01
CA GLY A 238 -8.78 -11.80 -8.21
C GLY A 238 -7.99 -13.05 -8.60
N HIS A 239 -6.74 -13.07 -8.14
CA HIS A 239 -5.83 -14.20 -8.32
C HIS A 239 -6.37 -15.47 -7.62
N PRO A 240 -6.23 -16.67 -8.24
CA PRO A 240 -6.75 -17.92 -7.67
C PRO A 240 -6.32 -18.18 -6.21
N ASP A 241 -5.09 -17.88 -5.84
CA ASP A 241 -4.58 -18.09 -4.48
C ASP A 241 -5.29 -17.19 -3.46
N LEU A 242 -5.54 -15.92 -3.81
CA LEU A 242 -6.31 -15.04 -2.95
C LEU A 242 -7.76 -15.49 -2.85
N LEU A 243 -8.34 -15.88 -3.98
CA LEU A 243 -9.68 -16.43 -4.00
C LEU A 243 -9.76 -17.67 -3.09
N ALA A 244 -8.82 -18.57 -3.11
CA ALA A 244 -8.80 -19.74 -2.25
C ALA A 244 -8.72 -19.41 -0.74
N ALA A 245 -8.04 -18.30 -0.39
CA ALA A 245 -7.85 -17.86 1.00
C ALA A 245 -9.04 -17.06 1.55
N ALA A 246 -9.78 -16.34 0.70
CA ALA A 246 -10.88 -15.49 1.13
C ALA A 246 -12.14 -16.30 1.50
N ARG A 247 -12.78 -15.93 2.61
CA ARG A 247 -13.99 -16.57 3.12
C ARG A 247 -15.22 -16.33 2.22
N PHE A 248 -15.30 -15.16 1.60
CA PHE A 248 -16.41 -14.74 0.77
C PHE A 248 -15.93 -14.25 -0.60
N ARG A 249 -16.86 -14.11 -1.53
CA ARG A 249 -16.63 -13.54 -2.86
C ARG A 249 -17.36 -12.22 -2.99
N ALA A 250 -16.67 -11.21 -3.52
CA ALA A 250 -17.28 -9.98 -4.01
C ALA A 250 -17.34 -10.02 -5.54
N PRO A 251 -18.29 -9.34 -6.18
CA PRO A 251 -18.24 -9.07 -7.61
C PRO A 251 -16.91 -8.43 -8.03
N SER A 252 -16.68 -8.31 -9.34
CA SER A 252 -15.44 -7.69 -9.84
C SER A 252 -15.35 -6.19 -9.49
N ASN A 253 -14.14 -5.62 -9.57
CA ASN A 253 -13.95 -4.17 -9.46
C ASN A 253 -14.74 -3.39 -10.52
N GLU A 254 -14.88 -3.93 -11.74
CA GLU A 254 -15.70 -3.34 -12.81
C GLU A 254 -17.21 -3.34 -12.51
N ASP A 255 -17.65 -4.24 -11.63
CA ASP A 255 -19.04 -4.36 -11.18
C ASP A 255 -19.32 -3.67 -9.85
N ASP A 256 -18.46 -2.74 -9.40
CA ASP A 256 -18.53 -2.08 -8.09
C ASP A 256 -18.59 -3.07 -6.91
N GLY A 257 -17.82 -4.17 -6.98
CA GLY A 257 -17.95 -5.31 -6.06
C GLY A 257 -17.83 -4.93 -4.59
N VAL A 258 -16.87 -4.06 -4.23
CA VAL A 258 -16.72 -3.54 -2.86
C VAL A 258 -17.99 -2.82 -2.41
N MET A 259 -18.49 -1.92 -3.24
CA MET A 259 -19.67 -1.10 -2.90
C MET A 259 -20.95 -1.92 -2.80
N ARG A 260 -21.10 -2.97 -3.62
CA ARG A 260 -22.24 -3.90 -3.51
C ARG A 260 -22.26 -4.60 -2.16
N VAL A 261 -21.12 -5.16 -1.72
CA VAL A 261 -21.02 -5.80 -0.41
C VAL A 261 -21.26 -4.80 0.74
N LEU A 262 -20.74 -3.58 0.63
CA LEU A 262 -20.95 -2.55 1.64
C LEU A 262 -22.41 -2.12 1.74
N ARG A 263 -23.14 -1.97 0.63
CA ARG A 263 -24.57 -1.65 0.63
C ARG A 263 -25.41 -2.78 1.26
N GLU A 264 -25.08 -4.05 1.00
CA GLU A 264 -25.74 -5.19 1.63
C GLU A 264 -25.46 -5.25 3.13
N THR A 265 -24.22 -4.95 3.55
CA THR A 265 -23.83 -4.97 4.97
C THR A 265 -24.43 -3.79 5.73
N PHE A 266 -24.49 -2.61 5.13
CA PHE A 266 -24.95 -1.34 5.71
C PHE A 266 -26.07 -0.69 4.89
N PRO A 267 -27.23 -1.32 4.72
CA PRO A 267 -28.28 -0.83 3.84
C PRO A 267 -28.84 0.54 4.23
N ASP A 268 -28.65 0.94 5.49
CA ASP A 268 -29.14 2.23 6.02
C ASP A 268 -28.04 3.32 6.00
N ALA A 269 -26.87 3.07 5.36
CA ALA A 269 -25.75 4.01 5.35
C ALA A 269 -25.91 5.10 4.27
N ILE A 270 -26.32 4.69 3.07
CA ILE A 270 -26.63 5.59 1.95
C ILE A 270 -28.00 5.22 1.44
N SER A 271 -28.95 6.15 1.59
CA SER A 271 -30.26 6.05 0.92
C SER A 271 -30.03 6.41 -0.55
N GLY A 272 -30.34 5.48 -1.46
CA GLY A 272 -30.26 5.70 -2.90
C GLY A 272 -31.19 6.81 -3.40
#